data_1653650e5238976e8efc9fbb131d7b49
#
_entry.id   1653650e5238976e8efc9fbb131d7b49
#
_cell.length_a   1.000
_cell.length_b   1.000
_cell.length_c   1.000
_cell.angle_alpha   90.00
_cell.angle_beta   90.00
_cell.angle_gamma   90.00
#
_symmetry.space_group_name_H-M   'P 1'
#
loop_
_entity.id
_entity.type
_entity.pdbx_description
1 polymer ?
#
loop_
_entity_poly.entity_id
_entity_poly.type
_entity_poly.pdbx_seq_one_letter_code
_entity_poly.pdbx_strand_id
1 'polypeptide(L)'
;MSIWFEPVTFEKIERLQQGIDGQGSLMTTLDIKVTVIGEDSLTATMPVSPTIHQPFGLVHGGASIALAETVASYAANFAVDQRHYYCVGQEINANHLKASRTGILTAITKPIHLGKRSSVWEILIHNNDEHLCCVSRMTAAVVKRQPSSIKNP
;
A
#
# COMPACT_ATOMS: atom_id res chain seq x y z
N MET A 1 17.18 -5.07 -12.03
CA MET A 1 16.55 -6.42 -11.87
C MET A 1 15.34 -6.24 -10.97
N SER A 2 14.17 -6.66 -11.46
CA SER A 2 12.91 -6.48 -10.73
C SER A 2 12.91 -7.29 -9.42
N ILE A 3 12.35 -6.70 -8.35
CA ILE A 3 12.15 -7.37 -7.04
C ILE A 3 10.88 -8.22 -7.01
N TRP A 4 10.01 -8.09 -8.00
CA TRP A 4 8.73 -8.78 -8.06
C TRP A 4 8.93 -10.26 -8.37
N PHE A 5 8.26 -11.13 -7.62
CA PHE A 5 8.35 -12.57 -7.84
C PHE A 5 7.83 -12.99 -9.23
N GLU A 6 6.74 -12.34 -9.66
CA GLU A 6 6.16 -12.46 -11.00
C GLU A 6 5.87 -11.05 -11.55
N PRO A 7 5.72 -10.87 -12.88
CA PRO A 7 5.34 -9.59 -13.44
C PRO A 7 4.08 -9.03 -12.77
N VAL A 8 4.18 -7.79 -12.31
CA VAL A 8 3.05 -7.05 -11.76
C VAL A 8 2.37 -6.31 -12.89
N THR A 9 1.04 -6.40 -12.98
CA THR A 9 0.23 -5.69 -13.98
C THR A 9 -0.87 -4.90 -13.31
N PHE A 10 -1.32 -3.83 -13.93
CA PHE A 10 -2.46 -3.04 -13.43
C PHE A 10 -3.73 -3.88 -13.33
N GLU A 11 -3.99 -4.79 -14.27
CA GLU A 11 -5.11 -5.72 -14.23
C GLU A 11 -5.11 -6.59 -12.95
N LYS A 12 -3.92 -7.11 -12.56
CA LYS A 12 -3.76 -7.87 -11.31
C LYS A 12 -4.06 -7.02 -10.09
N ILE A 13 -3.65 -5.75 -10.09
CA ILE A 13 -3.91 -4.79 -9.02
C ILE A 13 -5.41 -4.47 -8.94
N GLU A 14 -6.06 -4.17 -10.06
CA GLU A 14 -7.48 -3.86 -10.13
C GLU A 14 -8.36 -4.99 -9.58
N ARG A 15 -8.03 -6.25 -9.91
CA ARG A 15 -8.73 -7.42 -9.34
C ARG A 15 -8.63 -7.47 -7.82
N LEU A 16 -7.46 -7.13 -7.25
CA LEU A 16 -7.29 -7.09 -5.80
C LEU A 16 -8.07 -5.92 -5.16
N GLN A 17 -8.20 -4.81 -5.87
CA GLN A 17 -8.94 -3.63 -5.40
C GLN A 17 -10.44 -3.86 -5.30
N GLN A 18 -11.01 -4.71 -6.14
CA GLN A 18 -12.44 -5.03 -6.12
C GLN A 18 -12.88 -5.73 -4.83
N GLY A 19 -11.93 -6.24 -4.04
CA GLY A 19 -12.21 -6.94 -2.80
C GLY A 19 -12.90 -8.28 -3.01
N ILE A 20 -13.31 -8.89 -1.90
CA ILE A 20 -14.06 -10.16 -1.93
C ILE A 20 -15.49 -9.86 -2.40
N ASP A 21 -15.95 -10.61 -3.39
CA ASP A 21 -17.31 -10.52 -3.97
C ASP A 21 -17.68 -9.13 -4.54
N GLY A 22 -16.70 -8.32 -4.93
CA GLY A 22 -16.93 -7.00 -5.53
C GLY A 22 -17.53 -5.96 -4.57
N GLN A 23 -17.52 -6.20 -3.26
CA GLN A 23 -18.08 -5.29 -2.26
C GLN A 23 -17.24 -4.05 -2.00
N GLY A 24 -16.10 -3.91 -2.68
CA GLY A 24 -15.16 -2.83 -2.46
C GLY A 24 -14.24 -3.07 -1.26
N SER A 25 -13.42 -2.09 -0.97
CA SER A 25 -12.43 -2.15 0.10
C SER A 25 -12.15 -0.75 0.63
N LEU A 26 -11.30 -0.63 1.66
CA LEU A 26 -10.81 0.68 2.12
C LEU A 26 -10.19 1.49 0.98
N MET A 27 -9.54 0.82 0.03
CA MET A 27 -8.94 1.47 -1.14
C MET A 27 -9.97 2.13 -2.04
N THR A 28 -11.09 1.44 -2.31
CA THR A 28 -12.20 2.01 -3.08
C THR A 28 -12.85 3.17 -2.33
N THR A 29 -13.00 3.07 -1.01
CA THR A 29 -13.56 4.13 -0.18
C THR A 29 -12.70 5.40 -0.18
N LEU A 30 -11.38 5.24 -0.15
CA LEU A 30 -10.42 6.34 -0.15
C LEU A 30 -9.95 6.74 -1.56
N ASP A 31 -10.46 6.09 -2.60
CA ASP A 31 -10.04 6.23 -4.01
C ASP A 31 -8.52 6.11 -4.20
N ILE A 32 -7.90 5.14 -3.48
CA ILE A 32 -6.48 4.86 -3.60
C ILE A 32 -6.25 4.08 -4.90
N LYS A 33 -5.36 4.57 -5.76
CA LYS A 33 -5.02 3.96 -7.05
C LYS A 33 -3.52 3.77 -7.19
N VAL A 34 -3.09 2.57 -7.56
CA VAL A 34 -1.70 2.36 -8.00
C VAL A 34 -1.54 2.95 -9.39
N THR A 35 -0.56 3.84 -9.56
CA THR A 35 -0.35 4.61 -10.79
C THR A 35 0.95 4.31 -11.50
N VAL A 36 1.98 3.81 -10.77
CA VAL A 36 3.26 3.43 -11.38
C VAL A 36 3.75 2.12 -10.77
N ILE A 37 4.23 1.24 -11.64
CA ILE A 37 4.89 -0.02 -11.30
C ILE A 37 6.35 0.10 -11.78
N GLY A 38 7.27 0.31 -10.85
CA GLY A 38 8.71 0.34 -11.11
C GLY A 38 9.35 -1.03 -10.96
N GLU A 39 10.65 -1.14 -11.20
CA GLU A 39 11.40 -2.38 -10.99
C GLU A 39 11.51 -2.76 -9.50
N ASP A 40 11.63 -1.76 -8.63
CA ASP A 40 11.81 -1.90 -7.18
C ASP A 40 10.83 -1.05 -6.35
N SER A 41 9.80 -0.48 -6.99
CA SER A 41 8.90 0.48 -6.34
C SER A 41 7.47 0.36 -6.87
N LEU A 42 6.51 0.70 -6.01
CA LEU A 42 5.14 1.00 -6.40
C LEU A 42 4.81 2.43 -6.02
N THR A 43 4.01 3.10 -6.87
CA THR A 43 3.43 4.41 -6.58
C THR A 43 1.92 4.29 -6.55
N ALA A 44 1.31 4.89 -5.53
CA ALA A 44 -0.14 5.01 -5.43
C ALA A 44 -0.54 6.45 -5.12
N THR A 45 -1.73 6.84 -5.55
CA THR A 45 -2.30 8.15 -5.29
C THR A 45 -3.59 8.05 -4.50
N MET A 46 -3.90 9.11 -3.75
CA MET A 46 -5.16 9.29 -3.02
C MET A 46 -5.60 10.74 -3.15
N PRO A 47 -6.82 11.03 -3.65
CA PRO A 47 -7.33 12.40 -3.72
C PRO A 47 -7.63 12.92 -2.32
N VAL A 48 -7.32 14.20 -2.10
CA VAL A 48 -7.65 14.89 -0.86
C VAL A 48 -9.07 15.44 -0.95
N SER A 49 -9.96 14.91 -0.13
CA SER A 49 -11.36 15.32 -0.04
C SER A 49 -11.75 15.63 1.41
N PRO A 50 -12.86 16.33 1.65
CA PRO A 50 -13.33 16.59 3.02
C PRO A 50 -13.54 15.35 3.87
N THR A 51 -13.82 14.18 3.25
CA THR A 51 -14.05 12.90 3.96
C THR A 51 -12.80 12.35 4.64
N ILE A 52 -11.61 12.78 4.20
CA ILE A 52 -10.34 12.38 4.81
C ILE A 52 -9.69 13.50 5.62
N HIS A 53 -10.41 14.61 5.86
CA HIS A 53 -9.92 15.69 6.69
C HIS A 53 -10.13 15.39 8.18
N GLN A 54 -9.18 15.84 8.99
CA GLN A 54 -9.36 16.01 10.42
C GLN A 54 -10.11 17.35 10.70
N PRO A 55 -10.61 17.63 11.95
CA PRO A 55 -11.50 18.76 12.21
C PRO A 55 -10.95 20.17 11.84
N PHE A 56 -9.64 20.32 11.67
CA PHE A 56 -9.03 21.62 11.27
C PHE A 56 -8.91 21.78 9.73
N GLY A 57 -9.54 20.89 8.93
CA GLY A 57 -9.53 20.96 7.46
C GLY A 57 -8.20 20.58 6.81
N LEU A 58 -7.43 19.75 7.48
CA LEU A 58 -6.19 19.17 6.95
C LEU A 58 -6.41 17.67 6.74
N VAL A 59 -5.62 17.06 5.87
CA VAL A 59 -5.59 15.59 5.73
C VAL A 59 -5.35 14.95 7.10
N HIS A 60 -6.21 14.02 7.48
CA HIS A 60 -6.03 13.22 8.69
C HIS A 60 -4.81 12.32 8.57
N GLY A 61 -3.94 12.30 9.57
CA GLY A 61 -2.73 11.48 9.57
C GLY A 61 -3.02 9.99 9.32
N GLY A 62 -4.13 9.46 9.87
CA GLY A 62 -4.59 8.10 9.62
C GLY A 62 -4.91 7.82 8.14
N ALA A 63 -5.39 8.81 7.38
CA ALA A 63 -5.60 8.64 5.94
C ALA A 63 -4.27 8.52 5.19
N SER A 64 -3.25 9.30 5.57
CA SER A 64 -1.89 9.16 5.03
C SER A 64 -1.31 7.78 5.36
N ILE A 65 -1.51 7.27 6.57
CA ILE A 65 -1.07 5.93 6.97
C ILE A 65 -1.81 4.86 6.17
N ALA A 66 -3.12 4.99 5.94
CA ALA A 66 -3.89 4.06 5.12
C ALA A 66 -3.34 3.98 3.69
N LEU A 67 -2.99 5.12 3.08
CA LEU A 67 -2.33 5.17 1.77
C LEU A 67 -0.96 4.48 1.80
N ALA A 68 -0.13 4.79 2.81
CA ALA A 68 1.21 4.21 2.97
C ALA A 68 1.14 2.68 3.15
N GLU A 69 0.29 2.20 4.06
CA GLU A 69 0.15 0.77 4.34
C GLU A 69 -0.40 0.01 3.13
N THR A 70 -1.34 0.60 2.41
CA THR A 70 -1.91 0.00 1.21
C THR A 70 -0.85 -0.25 0.14
N VAL A 71 -0.08 0.77 -0.24
CA VAL A 71 0.92 0.64 -1.31
C VAL A 71 2.05 -0.31 -0.91
N ALA A 72 2.50 -0.26 0.36
CA ALA A 72 3.55 -1.15 0.86
C ALA A 72 3.07 -2.60 1.02
N SER A 73 1.82 -2.83 1.42
CA SER A 73 1.21 -4.17 1.50
C SER A 73 1.11 -4.82 0.13
N TYR A 74 0.74 -4.08 -0.91
CA TYR A 74 0.79 -4.60 -2.28
C TYR A 74 2.22 -4.96 -2.71
N ALA A 75 3.16 -4.04 -2.50
CA ALA A 75 4.55 -4.28 -2.84
C ALA A 75 5.10 -5.53 -2.14
N ALA A 76 4.83 -5.69 -0.83
CA ALA A 76 5.23 -6.86 -0.06
C ALA A 76 4.65 -8.16 -0.63
N ASN A 77 3.37 -8.16 -1.00
CA ASN A 77 2.71 -9.33 -1.56
C ASN A 77 3.22 -9.66 -2.98
N PHE A 78 3.57 -8.68 -3.80
CA PHE A 78 4.14 -8.94 -5.13
C PHE A 78 5.60 -9.39 -5.08
N ALA A 79 6.32 -9.13 -4.00
CA ALA A 79 7.70 -9.55 -3.82
C ALA A 79 7.85 -11.02 -3.38
N VAL A 80 6.75 -11.74 -3.10
CA VAL A 80 6.77 -13.15 -2.68
C VAL A 80 6.01 -14.04 -3.66
N ASP A 81 6.33 -15.34 -3.66
CA ASP A 81 5.55 -16.35 -4.39
C ASP A 81 4.16 -16.50 -3.79
N GLN A 82 3.17 -15.83 -4.39
CA GLN A 82 1.79 -15.79 -3.89
C GLN A 82 1.07 -17.16 -3.94
N ARG A 83 1.61 -18.17 -4.61
CA ARG A 83 1.08 -19.53 -4.57
C ARG A 83 1.32 -20.17 -3.21
N HIS A 84 2.41 -19.80 -2.55
CA HIS A 84 2.87 -20.40 -1.29
C HIS A 84 2.85 -19.44 -0.10
N TYR A 85 2.87 -18.13 -0.34
CA TYR A 85 2.98 -17.13 0.70
C TYR A 85 2.01 -15.96 0.48
N TYR A 86 1.77 -15.23 1.53
CA TYR A 86 1.15 -13.90 1.50
C TYR A 86 1.80 -13.04 2.58
N CYS A 87 1.68 -11.72 2.45
CA CYS A 87 2.21 -10.78 3.42
C CYS A 87 1.09 -10.07 4.17
N VAL A 88 1.29 -9.84 5.46
CA VAL A 88 0.41 -9.03 6.32
C VAL A 88 1.22 -7.97 7.04
N GLY A 89 0.69 -6.75 7.15
CA GLY A 89 1.31 -5.69 7.92
C GLY A 89 1.39 -6.10 9.41
N GLN A 90 2.55 -5.88 10.03
CA GLN A 90 2.77 -6.12 11.45
C GLN A 90 2.94 -4.82 12.22
N GLU A 91 3.60 -3.85 11.62
CA GLU A 91 3.88 -2.54 12.21
C GLU A 91 3.97 -1.51 11.09
N ILE A 92 3.42 -0.35 11.34
CA ILE A 92 3.63 0.84 10.51
C ILE A 92 3.82 2.04 11.41
N ASN A 93 4.81 2.86 11.08
CA ASN A 93 5.01 4.16 11.72
C ASN A 93 5.04 5.27 10.67
N ALA A 94 4.71 6.49 11.09
CA ALA A 94 4.67 7.64 10.21
C ALA A 94 5.07 8.92 10.93
N ASN A 95 5.83 9.76 10.23
CA ASN A 95 6.15 11.12 10.63
C ASN A 95 5.50 12.08 9.65
N HIS A 96 4.50 12.84 10.11
CA HIS A 96 3.81 13.85 9.31
C HIS A 96 4.61 15.15 9.36
N LEU A 97 5.14 15.57 8.21
CA LEU A 97 6.10 16.68 8.09
C LEU A 97 5.44 17.95 7.59
N LYS A 98 4.48 17.83 6.66
CA LYS A 98 3.80 18.95 6.04
C LYS A 98 2.32 18.65 5.86
N ALA A 99 1.49 19.61 6.23
CA ALA A 99 0.04 19.53 6.08
C ALA A 99 -0.38 19.66 4.60
N SER A 100 -1.40 18.92 4.21
CA SER A 100 -2.08 19.05 2.92
C SER A 100 -3.57 19.32 3.15
N ARG A 101 -4.18 20.13 2.27
CA ARG A 101 -5.60 20.54 2.36
C ARG A 101 -6.41 20.11 1.15
N THR A 102 -5.77 20.06 -0.01
CA THR A 102 -6.40 19.82 -1.32
C THR A 102 -5.43 19.07 -2.21
N GLY A 103 -5.91 18.64 -3.37
CA GLY A 103 -5.11 18.02 -4.41
C GLY A 103 -5.01 16.49 -4.26
N ILE A 104 -3.85 15.94 -4.54
CA ILE A 104 -3.59 14.50 -4.54
C ILE A 104 -2.36 14.24 -3.66
N LEU A 105 -2.44 13.22 -2.81
CA LEU A 105 -1.27 12.64 -2.17
C LEU A 105 -0.71 11.51 -3.04
N THR A 106 0.60 11.51 -3.23
CA THR A 106 1.33 10.48 -3.98
C THR A 106 2.29 9.76 -3.04
N ALA A 107 2.06 8.47 -2.83
CA ALA A 107 2.91 7.61 -2.02
C ALA A 107 3.80 6.74 -2.91
N ILE A 108 5.10 6.74 -2.64
CA ILE A 108 6.09 5.91 -3.32
C ILE A 108 6.70 4.97 -2.28
N THR A 109 6.61 3.66 -2.51
CA THR A 109 7.22 2.65 -1.63
C THR A 109 8.39 1.95 -2.28
N LYS A 110 9.44 1.69 -1.47
CA LYS A 110 10.61 0.88 -1.84
C LYS A 110 11.00 -0.05 -0.71
N PRO A 111 11.60 -1.22 -1.01
CA PRO A 111 12.07 -2.12 0.03
C PRO A 111 13.34 -1.58 0.71
N ILE A 112 13.36 -1.62 2.04
CA ILE A 112 14.58 -1.51 2.85
C ILE A 112 15.19 -2.88 3.06
N HIS A 113 14.33 -3.91 3.23
CA HIS A 113 14.73 -5.29 3.48
C HIS A 113 13.70 -6.26 2.90
N LEU A 114 14.19 -7.29 2.20
CA LEU A 114 13.40 -8.42 1.71
C LEU A 114 13.95 -9.72 2.29
N GLY A 115 13.28 -10.25 3.30
CA GLY A 115 13.67 -11.47 4.00
C GLY A 115 12.66 -12.60 3.82
N LYS A 116 13.05 -13.81 4.25
CA LYS A 116 12.19 -15.01 4.14
C LYS A 116 10.98 -14.99 5.07
N ARG A 117 11.05 -14.26 6.19
CA ARG A 117 10.00 -14.21 7.21
C ARG A 117 9.36 -12.84 7.38
N SER A 118 10.05 -11.80 6.94
CA SER A 118 9.58 -10.43 7.01
C SER A 118 10.20 -9.57 5.91
N SER A 119 9.53 -8.50 5.54
CA SER A 119 10.05 -7.44 4.69
C SER A 119 9.82 -6.08 5.36
N VAL A 120 10.70 -5.13 5.07
CA VAL A 120 10.61 -3.75 5.59
C VAL A 120 10.60 -2.81 4.41
N TRP A 121 9.66 -1.87 4.42
CA TRP A 121 9.39 -0.94 3.33
C TRP A 121 9.45 0.50 3.82
N GLU A 122 10.09 1.36 3.06
CA GLU A 122 10.00 2.80 3.19
C GLU A 122 8.86 3.31 2.32
N ILE A 123 8.14 4.32 2.80
CA ILE A 123 7.08 4.99 2.04
C ILE A 123 7.24 6.49 2.20
N LEU A 124 7.40 7.20 1.08
CA LEU A 124 7.44 8.66 1.03
C LEU A 124 6.15 9.18 0.40
N ILE A 125 5.46 10.09 1.09
CA ILE A 125 4.22 10.70 0.60
C ILE A 125 4.47 12.16 0.29
N HIS A 126 4.14 12.56 -0.94
CA HIS A 126 4.25 13.92 -1.46
C HIS A 126 2.86 14.49 -1.78
N ASN A 127 2.72 15.82 -1.72
CA ASN A 127 1.55 16.54 -2.22
C ASN A 127 1.72 16.96 -3.68
N ASN A 128 0.73 17.68 -4.25
CA ASN A 128 0.78 18.19 -5.62
C ASN A 128 1.97 19.12 -5.93
N ASP A 129 2.48 19.81 -4.91
CA ASP A 129 3.64 20.70 -5.06
C ASP A 129 4.97 19.98 -4.88
N GLU A 130 4.94 18.64 -4.95
CA GLU A 130 6.09 17.75 -4.73
C GLU A 130 6.76 17.89 -3.35
N HIS A 131 6.08 18.53 -2.39
CA HIS A 131 6.58 18.59 -1.03
C HIS A 131 6.40 17.25 -0.31
N LEU A 132 7.45 16.80 0.36
CA LEU A 132 7.39 15.63 1.24
C LEU A 132 6.49 15.93 2.45
N CYS A 133 5.36 15.23 2.52
CA CYS A 133 4.34 15.41 3.55
C CYS A 133 4.42 14.38 4.67
N CYS A 134 4.86 13.17 4.34
CA CYS A 134 4.96 12.08 5.31
C CYS A 134 6.09 11.14 4.93
N VAL A 135 6.83 10.70 5.95
CA VAL A 135 7.78 9.58 5.87
C VAL A 135 7.21 8.46 6.72
N SER A 136 7.10 7.28 6.13
CA SER A 136 6.55 6.10 6.79
C SER A 136 7.45 4.89 6.57
N ARG A 137 7.36 3.93 7.49
CA ARG A 137 8.01 2.63 7.35
C ARG A 137 7.05 1.55 7.81
N MET A 138 6.95 0.48 7.01
CA MET A 138 6.11 -0.67 7.30
C MET A 138 6.93 -1.95 7.39
N THR A 139 6.67 -2.77 8.39
CA THR A 139 7.13 -4.15 8.48
C THR A 139 5.98 -5.08 8.13
N ALA A 140 6.20 -5.99 7.19
CA ALA A 140 5.25 -7.03 6.82
C ALA A 140 5.80 -8.42 7.17
N ALA A 141 4.96 -9.28 7.74
CA ALA A 141 5.26 -10.70 7.93
C ALA A 141 5.00 -11.47 6.64
N VAL A 142 5.90 -12.39 6.30
CA VAL A 142 5.71 -13.37 5.23
C VAL A 142 5.11 -14.63 5.83
N VAL A 143 3.85 -14.91 5.49
CA VAL A 143 3.06 -16.00 6.06
C VAL A 143 2.90 -17.11 4.99
N LYS A 144 3.17 -18.35 5.38
CA LYS A 144 2.96 -19.50 4.50
C LYS A 144 1.47 -19.82 4.40
N ARG A 145 0.96 -19.96 3.18
CA ARG A 145 -0.41 -20.45 2.96
C ARG A 145 -0.53 -21.88 3.46
N GLN A 146 -1.57 -22.14 4.24
CA GLN A 146 -1.93 -23.52 4.56
C GLN A 146 -2.57 -24.15 3.31
N PRO A 147 -2.32 -25.45 3.02
CA PRO A 147 -3.10 -26.14 2.01
C PRO A 147 -4.57 -26.00 2.37
N SER A 148 -5.39 -25.49 1.44
CA SER A 148 -6.84 -25.47 1.64
C SER A 148 -7.27 -26.91 1.91
N SER A 149 -7.71 -27.19 3.13
CA SER A 149 -8.48 -28.39 3.40
C SER A 149 -9.82 -28.21 2.68
N ILE A 150 -9.87 -28.60 1.42
CA ILE A 150 -11.13 -28.76 0.70
C ILE A 150 -11.86 -29.89 1.43
N LYS A 151 -12.67 -29.55 2.41
CA LYS A 151 -13.78 -30.41 2.80
C LYS A 151 -14.80 -30.23 1.69
N ASN A 152 -14.73 -31.11 0.67
CA ASN A 152 -15.89 -31.32 -0.17
C ASN A 152 -17.02 -31.81 0.74
N PRO A 153 -18.22 -31.24 0.64
CA PRO A 153 -19.43 -31.75 1.29
C PRO A 153 -19.81 -33.09 0.70
#